data_6810c11e1845db02a04362a890832599
#
_entry.id   6810c11e1845db02a04362a890832599
#
_cell.length_a   1.000
_cell.length_b   1.000
_cell.length_c   1.000
_cell.angle_alpha   90.00
_cell.angle_beta   90.00
_cell.angle_gamma   90.00
#
_symmetry.space_group_name_H-M   'P 1'
#
loop_
_entity.id
_entity.type
_entity.pdbx_description
1 polymer ?
#
loop_
_entity_poly.entity_id
_entity_poly.type
_entity_poly.pdbx_seq_one_letter_code
_entity_poly.pdbx_strand_id
1 'polypeptide(L)'
;FSCKNAAGETIALSSLVGPGRWVLLDFWATWCGPCRAEIPHLVKLEKEMEGKDVVFIGVSIDQKKDHRKWLEVLEQEGLSGVQLFAGVSPQIMKDYKFTTIPRFMVFDREGKVVSTNSPRPSNPELKKLLEKLLNSGL
;
A
#
# COMPACT_ATOMS: atom_id res chain seq x y z
N PHE A 1 10.29 3.23 -8.65
CA PHE A 1 11.28 2.35 -8.02
C PHE A 1 10.94 0.88 -8.23
N SER A 2 11.93 0.02 -7.99
CA SER A 2 11.75 -1.43 -8.04
C SER A 2 12.12 -2.05 -6.70
N CYS A 3 11.39 -3.09 -6.30
CA CYS A 3 11.68 -3.82 -5.07
C CYS A 3 11.19 -5.27 -5.18
N LYS A 4 11.50 -6.06 -4.17
CA LYS A 4 11.18 -7.49 -4.19
C LYS A 4 9.81 -7.76 -3.59
N ASN A 5 9.07 -8.71 -4.19
CA ASN A 5 7.87 -9.25 -3.57
C ASN A 5 8.22 -10.42 -2.62
N ALA A 6 7.20 -11.04 -2.02
CA ALA A 6 7.40 -12.14 -1.07
C ALA A 6 8.06 -13.36 -1.73
N ALA A 7 7.87 -13.56 -3.01
CA ALA A 7 8.48 -14.66 -3.77
C ALA A 7 9.91 -14.36 -4.22
N GLY A 8 10.44 -13.17 -3.92
CA GLY A 8 11.79 -12.77 -4.30
C GLY A 8 11.92 -12.22 -5.71
N GLU A 9 10.81 -12.01 -6.39
CA GLU A 9 10.80 -11.43 -7.74
C GLU A 9 10.94 -9.92 -7.67
N THR A 10 11.68 -9.33 -8.60
CA THR A 10 11.84 -7.89 -8.71
C THR A 10 10.64 -7.29 -9.45
N ILE A 11 9.95 -6.37 -8.78
CA ILE A 11 8.75 -5.71 -9.31
C ILE A 11 9.02 -4.21 -9.40
N ALA A 12 8.79 -3.63 -10.57
CA ALA A 12 8.82 -2.19 -10.75
C ALA A 12 7.46 -1.63 -10.37
N LEU A 13 7.41 -0.61 -9.51
CA LEU A 13 6.14 0.00 -9.10
C LEU A 13 5.38 0.53 -10.31
N SER A 14 6.09 1.06 -11.30
CA SER A 14 5.48 1.57 -12.53
C SER A 14 4.71 0.50 -13.32
N SER A 15 4.98 -0.79 -13.09
CA SER A 15 4.23 -1.88 -13.71
C SER A 15 2.87 -2.11 -13.05
N LEU A 16 2.67 -1.57 -11.87
CA LEU A 16 1.44 -1.73 -11.07
C LEU A 16 0.61 -0.46 -11.03
N VAL A 17 1.27 0.70 -11.11
CA VAL A 17 0.62 2.01 -11.07
C VAL A 17 0.46 2.52 -12.49
N GLY A 18 -0.77 2.77 -12.93
CA GLY A 18 -1.06 3.32 -14.24
C GLY A 18 -1.55 2.37 -15.32
N PRO A 19 -1.61 1.02 -15.10
CA PRO A 19 -2.14 0.13 -16.14
C PRO A 19 -3.67 0.01 -16.14
N GLY A 20 -4.38 1.11 -15.93
CA GLY A 20 -5.84 1.15 -16.06
C GLY A 20 -6.63 0.84 -14.79
N ARG A 21 -5.97 0.73 -13.63
CA ARG A 21 -6.64 0.48 -12.36
C ARG A 21 -6.28 1.51 -11.32
N TRP A 22 -7.20 1.74 -10.38
CA TRP A 22 -6.92 2.57 -9.20
C TRP A 22 -5.97 1.81 -8.26
N VAL A 23 -5.14 2.54 -7.53
CA VAL A 23 -4.17 1.95 -6.60
C VAL A 23 -4.27 2.64 -5.25
N LEU A 24 -4.37 1.84 -4.20
CA LEU A 24 -4.14 2.30 -2.83
C LEU A 24 -2.75 1.78 -2.42
N LEU A 25 -1.83 2.70 -2.22
CA LEU A 25 -0.45 2.41 -1.86
C LEU A 25 -0.23 2.71 -0.37
N ASP A 26 0.36 1.76 0.34
CA ASP A 26 0.60 1.85 1.77
C ASP A 26 2.10 1.71 2.06
N PHE A 27 2.69 2.72 2.69
CA PHE A 27 4.05 2.63 3.22
C PHE A 27 3.98 2.30 4.71
N TRP A 28 4.68 1.25 5.12
CA TRP A 28 4.59 0.73 6.48
C TRP A 28 5.86 -0.02 6.90
N ALA A 29 5.90 -0.47 8.16
CA ALA A 29 6.96 -1.32 8.65
C ALA A 29 6.44 -2.21 9.78
N THR A 30 7.08 -3.36 9.98
CA THR A 30 6.65 -4.33 11.00
C THR A 30 6.88 -3.80 12.43
N TRP A 31 7.82 -2.88 12.61
CA TRP A 31 8.11 -2.26 13.91
C TRP A 31 7.18 -1.08 14.23
N CYS A 32 6.37 -0.68 13.28
CA CYS A 32 5.51 0.50 13.42
C CYS A 32 4.18 0.11 14.07
N GLY A 33 3.98 0.50 15.33
CA GLY A 33 2.74 0.20 16.06
C GLY A 33 1.48 0.70 15.37
N PRO A 34 1.39 1.99 15.01
CA PRO A 34 0.23 2.52 14.28
C PRO A 34 -0.01 1.82 12.94
N CYS A 35 1.05 1.43 12.22
CA CYS A 35 0.92 0.68 10.99
C CYS A 35 0.26 -0.69 11.24
N ARG A 36 0.75 -1.39 12.27
CA ARG A 36 0.22 -2.70 12.65
C ARG A 36 -1.23 -2.63 13.09
N ALA A 37 -1.61 -1.56 13.79
CA ALA A 37 -2.98 -1.33 14.24
C ALA A 37 -3.95 -1.16 13.07
N GLU A 38 -3.48 -0.67 11.94
CA GLU A 38 -4.31 -0.48 10.74
C GLU A 38 -4.52 -1.75 9.92
N ILE A 39 -3.67 -2.78 10.11
CA ILE A 39 -3.71 -3.98 9.28
C ILE A 39 -5.08 -4.69 9.29
N PRO A 40 -5.74 -4.93 10.43
CA PRO A 40 -7.06 -5.56 10.43
C PRO A 40 -8.09 -4.75 9.62
N HIS A 41 -8.01 -3.43 9.71
CA HIS A 41 -8.92 -2.55 8.98
C HIS A 41 -8.62 -2.57 7.48
N LEU A 42 -7.34 -2.65 7.13
CA LEU A 42 -6.91 -2.75 5.74
C LEU A 42 -7.36 -4.07 5.11
N VAL A 43 -7.18 -5.18 5.82
CA VAL A 43 -7.62 -6.51 5.38
C VAL A 43 -9.14 -6.52 5.14
N LYS A 44 -9.89 -5.92 6.06
CA LYS A 44 -11.35 -5.81 5.94
C LYS A 44 -11.73 -4.97 4.72
N LEU A 45 -11.08 -3.82 4.54
CA LEU A 45 -11.35 -2.92 3.42
C LEU A 45 -11.06 -3.61 2.09
N GLU A 46 -9.94 -4.30 2.00
CA GLU A 46 -9.57 -5.04 0.78
C GLU A 46 -10.63 -6.08 0.43
N LYS A 47 -11.14 -6.78 1.42
CA LYS A 47 -12.21 -7.76 1.25
C LYS A 47 -13.50 -7.12 0.75
N GLU A 48 -13.86 -5.98 1.33
CA GLU A 48 -15.05 -5.22 0.93
C GLU A 48 -14.95 -4.67 -0.48
N MET A 49 -13.71 -4.46 -0.97
CA MET A 49 -13.45 -3.92 -2.30
C MET A 49 -13.13 -5.00 -3.34
N GLU A 50 -13.27 -6.28 -2.98
CA GLU A 50 -13.08 -7.38 -3.93
C GLU A 50 -14.00 -7.23 -5.15
N GLY A 51 -13.45 -7.52 -6.34
CA GLY A 51 -14.19 -7.37 -7.60
C GLY A 51 -14.28 -5.94 -8.10
N LYS A 52 -13.81 -4.96 -7.35
CA LYS A 52 -13.76 -3.57 -7.79
C LYS A 52 -12.38 -3.28 -8.41
N ASP A 53 -12.33 -2.22 -9.19
CA ASP A 53 -11.17 -1.87 -10.02
C ASP A 53 -10.09 -1.10 -9.22
N VAL A 54 -9.68 -1.66 -8.10
CA VAL A 54 -8.64 -1.09 -7.24
C VAL A 54 -7.67 -2.17 -6.80
N VAL A 55 -6.37 -1.84 -6.85
CA VAL A 55 -5.28 -2.72 -6.40
C VAL A 55 -4.72 -2.15 -5.10
N PHE A 56 -4.52 -3.03 -4.14
CA PHE A 56 -3.91 -2.68 -2.86
C PHE A 56 -2.44 -3.09 -2.88
N ILE A 57 -1.55 -2.13 -2.64
CA ILE A 57 -0.11 -2.34 -2.67
C ILE A 57 0.48 -1.89 -1.33
N GLY A 58 1.11 -2.82 -0.61
CA GLY A 58 1.86 -2.51 0.60
C GLY A 58 3.35 -2.48 0.29
N VAL A 59 4.05 -1.46 0.75
CA VAL A 59 5.49 -1.31 0.58
C VAL A 59 6.13 -1.19 1.96
N SER A 60 6.89 -2.21 2.33
CA SER A 60 7.62 -2.21 3.60
C SER A 60 8.90 -1.40 3.49
N ILE A 61 9.13 -0.54 4.47
CA ILE A 61 10.40 0.16 4.65
C ILE A 61 11.20 -0.38 5.82
N ASP A 62 10.96 -1.64 6.20
CA ASP A 62 11.76 -2.34 7.20
C ASP A 62 13.23 -2.41 6.80
N GLN A 63 14.12 -2.52 7.78
CA GLN A 63 15.52 -2.81 7.50
C GLN A 63 15.66 -4.20 6.88
N LYS A 64 16.69 -4.38 6.06
CA LYS A 64 16.97 -5.65 5.38
C LYS A 64 17.03 -6.83 6.35
N LYS A 65 17.58 -6.63 7.54
CA LYS A 65 17.67 -7.67 8.58
C LYS A 65 16.29 -8.17 9.05
N ASP A 66 15.24 -7.39 8.85
CA ASP A 66 13.88 -7.70 9.29
C ASP A 66 13.00 -8.28 8.16
N HIS A 67 13.61 -8.66 7.04
CA HIS A 67 12.88 -9.23 5.90
C HIS A 67 12.07 -10.45 6.29
N ARG A 68 12.64 -11.34 7.11
CA ARG A 68 11.95 -12.53 7.58
C ARG A 68 10.74 -12.18 8.44
N LYS A 69 10.87 -11.18 9.30
CA LYS A 69 9.76 -10.70 10.12
C LYS A 69 8.63 -10.16 9.25
N TRP A 70 8.98 -9.45 8.17
CA TRP A 70 7.99 -8.98 7.21
C TRP A 70 7.19 -10.14 6.61
N LEU A 71 7.87 -11.21 6.17
CA LEU A 71 7.19 -12.38 5.63
C LEU A 71 6.26 -13.03 6.67
N GLU A 72 6.70 -13.13 7.92
CA GLU A 72 5.91 -13.67 9.02
C GLU A 72 4.64 -12.85 9.27
N VAL A 73 4.77 -11.52 9.27
CA VAL A 73 3.62 -10.62 9.48
C VAL A 73 2.62 -10.73 8.34
N LEU A 74 3.09 -10.80 7.10
CA LEU A 74 2.19 -10.97 5.95
C LEU A 74 1.31 -12.22 6.12
N GLU A 75 1.91 -13.32 6.55
CA GLU A 75 1.21 -14.58 6.75
C GLU A 75 0.28 -14.54 7.97
N GLN A 76 0.78 -14.07 9.11
CA GLN A 76 0.02 -14.02 10.37
C GLN A 76 -1.20 -13.12 10.27
N GLU A 77 -1.07 -11.98 9.59
CA GLU A 77 -2.14 -10.99 9.48
C GLU A 77 -3.04 -11.22 8.26
N GLY A 78 -2.70 -12.20 7.42
CA GLY A 78 -3.49 -12.48 6.22
C GLY A 78 -3.50 -11.36 5.21
N LEU A 79 -2.39 -10.64 5.10
CA LEU A 79 -2.25 -9.57 4.11
C LEU A 79 -2.20 -10.16 2.71
N SER A 80 -3.16 -9.78 1.88
CA SER A 80 -3.23 -10.13 0.47
C SER A 80 -2.84 -8.93 -0.39
N GLY A 81 -3.24 -8.91 -1.65
CA GLY A 81 -2.84 -7.87 -2.57
C GLY A 81 -1.38 -8.00 -2.96
N VAL A 82 -0.77 -6.90 -3.35
CA VAL A 82 0.65 -6.86 -3.74
C VAL A 82 1.46 -6.38 -2.55
N GLN A 83 2.40 -7.20 -2.09
CA GLN A 83 3.26 -6.86 -0.96
C GLN A 83 4.71 -6.78 -1.43
N LEU A 84 5.32 -5.63 -1.24
CA LEU A 84 6.68 -5.32 -1.70
C LEU A 84 7.58 -4.95 -0.51
N PHE A 85 8.84 -5.30 -0.62
CA PHE A 85 9.86 -4.98 0.38
C PHE A 85 10.87 -4.00 -0.22
N ALA A 86 10.77 -2.74 0.15
CA ALA A 86 11.69 -1.70 -0.35
C ALA A 86 12.93 -1.56 0.51
N GLY A 87 12.84 -1.91 1.79
CA GLY A 87 13.89 -1.61 2.75
C GLY A 87 13.89 -0.13 3.15
N VAL A 88 14.83 0.26 3.97
CA VAL A 88 15.03 1.66 4.33
C VAL A 88 15.54 2.40 3.10
N SER A 89 14.76 3.34 2.59
CA SER A 89 15.10 4.09 1.40
C SER A 89 14.80 5.59 1.59
N PRO A 90 15.81 6.38 1.96
CA PRO A 90 15.65 7.84 2.02
C PRO A 90 15.18 8.43 0.69
N GLN A 91 15.59 7.82 -0.43
CA GLN A 91 15.20 8.29 -1.76
C GLN A 91 13.70 8.12 -2.01
N ILE A 92 13.13 6.95 -1.63
CA ILE A 92 11.69 6.71 -1.76
C ILE A 92 10.91 7.68 -0.89
N MET A 93 11.35 7.90 0.35
CA MET A 93 10.71 8.84 1.25
C MET A 93 10.70 10.25 0.68
N LYS A 94 11.82 10.67 0.09
CA LYS A 94 11.96 11.98 -0.53
C LYS A 94 11.08 12.10 -1.78
N ASP A 95 11.11 11.09 -2.66
CA ASP A 95 10.36 11.10 -3.92
C ASP A 95 8.86 11.11 -3.69
N TYR A 96 8.40 10.39 -2.65
CA TYR A 96 6.97 10.30 -2.31
C TYR A 96 6.57 11.29 -1.21
N LYS A 97 7.50 12.15 -0.79
CA LYS A 97 7.27 13.28 0.11
C LYS A 97 6.61 12.90 1.42
N PHE A 98 7.16 11.86 2.10
CA PHE A 98 6.70 11.51 3.43
C PHE A 98 7.89 11.31 4.38
N THR A 99 7.64 11.57 5.66
CA THR A 99 8.64 11.39 6.73
C THR A 99 8.16 10.47 7.83
N THR A 100 6.85 10.19 7.85
CA THR A 100 6.21 9.35 8.88
C THR A 100 5.36 8.27 8.22
N ILE A 101 5.20 7.15 8.91
CA ILE A 101 4.32 6.04 8.51
C ILE A 101 3.32 5.76 9.65
N PRO A 102 2.15 5.18 9.35
CA PRO A 102 1.71 4.73 8.02
C PRO A 102 1.39 5.90 7.09
N ARG A 103 1.57 5.67 5.80
CA ARG A 103 1.22 6.67 4.79
C ARG A 103 0.42 5.96 3.70
N PHE A 104 -0.77 6.47 3.42
CA PHE A 104 -1.66 5.93 2.40
C PHE A 104 -1.80 6.93 1.25
N MET A 105 -1.60 6.45 0.04
CA MET A 105 -1.68 7.26 -1.17
C MET A 105 -2.62 6.58 -2.17
N VAL A 106 -3.36 7.40 -2.93
CA VAL A 106 -4.25 6.90 -3.96
C VAL A 106 -3.76 7.41 -5.32
N PHE A 107 -3.65 6.49 -6.28
CA PHE A 107 -3.28 6.78 -7.66
C PHE A 107 -4.45 6.44 -8.58
N ASP A 108 -4.66 7.26 -9.62
CA ASP A 108 -5.71 7.01 -10.60
C ASP A 108 -5.28 5.97 -11.63
N ARG A 109 -6.16 5.71 -12.60
CA ARG A 109 -5.93 4.68 -13.65
C ARG A 109 -4.79 5.03 -14.58
N GLU A 110 -4.36 6.28 -14.61
CA GLU A 110 -3.22 6.73 -15.42
C GLU A 110 -1.92 6.76 -14.63
N GLY A 111 -1.97 6.43 -13.33
CA GLY A 111 -0.80 6.45 -12.47
C GLY A 111 -0.51 7.79 -11.85
N LYS A 112 -1.43 8.75 -11.93
CA LYS A 112 -1.28 10.05 -11.32
C LYS A 112 -1.73 10.00 -9.87
N VAL A 113 -1.02 10.70 -8.98
CA VAL A 113 -1.39 10.75 -7.57
C VAL A 113 -2.64 11.60 -7.39
N VAL A 114 -3.63 11.05 -6.73
CA VAL A 114 -4.89 11.73 -6.41
C VAL A 114 -4.87 12.22 -4.96
N SER A 115 -4.27 11.44 -4.08
CA SER A 115 -4.16 11.77 -2.66
C SER A 115 -2.82 11.29 -2.13
N THR A 116 -2.04 12.21 -1.53
CA THR A 116 -0.73 11.88 -0.96
C THR A 116 -0.79 11.57 0.52
N ASN A 117 -1.90 11.88 1.18
CA ASN A 117 -2.09 11.64 2.61
C ASN A 117 -3.55 11.32 2.85
N SER A 118 -3.95 10.14 2.40
CA SER A 118 -5.33 9.68 2.51
C SER A 118 -5.66 9.30 3.95
N PRO A 119 -6.96 9.28 4.33
CA PRO A 119 -7.37 8.74 5.62
C PRO A 119 -6.87 7.31 5.81
N ARG A 120 -6.70 6.90 7.06
CA ARG A 120 -6.30 5.52 7.40
C ARG A 120 -7.47 4.56 7.18
N PRO A 121 -7.20 3.26 6.94
CA PRO A 121 -8.26 2.25 6.77
C PRO A 121 -9.27 2.19 7.91
N SER A 122 -8.87 2.51 9.13
CA SER A 122 -9.78 2.56 10.29
C SER A 122 -10.76 3.72 10.21
N ASN A 123 -10.49 4.71 9.38
CA ASN A 123 -11.37 5.86 9.18
C ASN A 123 -12.34 5.57 8.03
N PRO A 124 -13.67 5.63 8.25
CA PRO A 124 -14.65 5.36 7.20
C PRO A 124 -14.50 6.26 5.97
N GLU A 125 -13.84 7.40 6.10
CA GLU A 125 -13.63 8.33 5.00
C GLU A 125 -12.76 7.74 3.88
N LEU A 126 -11.85 6.80 4.19
CA LEU A 126 -11.05 6.16 3.15
C LEU A 126 -11.93 5.33 2.21
N LYS A 127 -12.82 4.50 2.77
CA LYS A 127 -13.75 3.70 1.96
C LYS A 127 -14.65 4.59 1.13
N LYS A 128 -15.17 5.67 1.72
CA LYS A 128 -16.00 6.64 1.00
C LYS A 128 -15.25 7.28 -0.15
N LEU A 129 -13.98 7.65 0.07
CA LEU A 129 -13.14 8.22 -0.97
C LEU A 129 -12.97 7.23 -2.12
N LEU A 130 -12.60 5.99 -1.84
CA LEU A 130 -12.42 4.96 -2.86
C LEU A 130 -13.70 4.68 -3.64
N GLU A 131 -14.82 4.55 -2.96
CA GLU A 131 -16.12 4.34 -3.60
C GLU A 131 -16.49 5.49 -4.52
N LYS A 132 -16.28 6.73 -4.07
CA LYS A 132 -16.52 7.91 -4.87
C LYS A 132 -15.67 7.94 -6.13
N LEU A 133 -14.37 7.65 -6.00
CA LEU A 133 -13.45 7.66 -7.14
C LEU A 133 -13.77 6.55 -8.12
N LEU A 134 -14.07 5.34 -7.64
CA LEU A 134 -14.42 4.21 -8.49
C LEU A 134 -15.72 4.43 -9.24
N ASN A 135 -16.66 5.16 -8.65
CA ASN A 135 -17.97 5.45 -9.24
C ASN A 135 -17.97 6.71 -10.10
N SER A 136 -16.85 7.42 -10.20
CA SER A 136 -16.78 8.66 -10.97
C SER A 136 -16.79 8.46 -12.49
N GLY A 137 -16.60 7.23 -12.95
CA GLY A 137 -16.54 6.92 -14.38
C GLY A 137 -15.23 7.30 -15.05
N LEU A 138 -14.23 7.69 -14.27
CA LEU A 138 -12.93 8.12 -14.80
C LEU A 138 -11.90 7.00 -14.77
#